data_99f35b803c0e358e9b3725be6acd584d
#
_entry.id   99f35b803c0e358e9b3725be6acd584d
#
_cell.length_a   1.000
_cell.length_b   1.000
_cell.length_c   1.000
_cell.angle_alpha   90.00
_cell.angle_beta   90.00
_cell.angle_gamma   90.00
#
_symmetry.space_group_name_H-M   'P 1'
#
loop_
_entity.id
_entity.type
_entity.pdbx_description
1 polymer ?
#
loop_
_entity_poly.entity_id
_entity_poly.type
_entity_poly.pdbx_seq_one_letter_code
_entity_poly.pdbx_strand_id
1 'polypeptide(L)'
;VKTLLIQNSAAQAWNRNDARAAKALSLRGQSENDAMRKAHREAARELYEERNKNSSSSSELYVDLHGLHPEEAVEYLEKVLLENQNETRPVYAITGTGHHSKNGKDKVGKAIRNFLNEWRYAYREFSVPGDRNNVGGILGIDARSWDKSLSREGANAAAAAPEPEKEEVDILSQGHEIGQGKVRLLVRDPPKARTEIDDLRLR
;
A
#
# COMPACT_ATOMS: atom_id res chain seq x y z
N VAL A 1 1.98 -17.20 -17.14
CA VAL A 1 1.38 -17.79 -18.36
C VAL A 1 0.20 -18.69 -18.01
N LYS A 2 0.32 -19.68 -17.07
CA LYS A 2 -0.80 -20.57 -16.69
C LYS A 2 -2.03 -19.82 -16.14
N THR A 3 -1.84 -18.84 -15.27
CA THR A 3 -2.93 -18.07 -14.65
C THR A 3 -3.74 -17.28 -15.68
N LEU A 4 -3.08 -16.67 -16.66
CA LEU A 4 -3.73 -15.96 -17.76
C LEU A 4 -4.59 -16.88 -18.63
N LEU A 5 -4.10 -18.10 -18.92
CA LEU A 5 -4.87 -19.09 -19.66
C LEU A 5 -6.13 -19.54 -18.92
N ILE A 6 -6.02 -19.73 -17.60
CA ILE A 6 -7.17 -20.10 -16.74
C ILE A 6 -8.19 -18.96 -16.69
N GLN A 7 -7.75 -17.72 -16.54
CA GLN A 7 -8.63 -16.55 -16.53
C GLN A 7 -9.37 -16.38 -17.87
N ASN A 8 -8.67 -16.53 -19.00
CA ASN A 8 -9.30 -16.49 -20.31
C ASN A 8 -10.32 -17.62 -20.48
N SER A 9 -10.00 -18.84 -20.02
CA SER A 9 -10.94 -19.97 -20.04
C SER A 9 -12.16 -19.75 -19.17
N ALA A 10 -12.00 -19.10 -17.99
CA ALA A 10 -13.11 -18.72 -17.13
C ALA A 10 -14.05 -17.69 -17.80
N ALA A 11 -13.46 -16.68 -18.45
CA ALA A 11 -14.22 -15.67 -19.20
C ALA A 11 -15.00 -16.31 -20.38
N GLN A 12 -14.36 -17.25 -21.12
CA GLN A 12 -15.02 -17.97 -22.19
C GLN A 12 -16.19 -18.83 -21.69
N ALA A 13 -16.03 -19.52 -20.56
CA ALA A 13 -17.10 -20.30 -19.94
C ALA A 13 -18.26 -19.40 -19.53
N TRP A 14 -17.98 -18.23 -18.95
CA TRP A 14 -19.00 -17.23 -18.62
C TRP A 14 -19.79 -16.75 -19.83
N ASN A 15 -19.10 -16.42 -20.91
CA ASN A 15 -19.71 -15.97 -22.18
C ASN A 15 -20.58 -17.05 -22.83
N ARG A 16 -20.35 -18.34 -22.52
CA ARG A 16 -21.19 -19.46 -22.94
C ARG A 16 -22.34 -19.77 -21.99
N ASN A 17 -22.57 -18.93 -20.98
CA ASN A 17 -23.55 -19.13 -19.91
C ASN A 17 -23.29 -20.39 -19.03
N ASP A 18 -22.05 -20.91 -19.03
CA ASP A 18 -21.66 -22.01 -18.15
C ASP A 18 -21.07 -21.46 -16.85
N ALA A 19 -21.98 -21.03 -15.95
CA ALA A 19 -21.61 -20.45 -14.68
C ALA A 19 -20.84 -21.44 -13.77
N ARG A 20 -21.12 -22.75 -13.88
CA ARG A 20 -20.44 -23.78 -13.08
C ARG A 20 -18.99 -23.94 -13.51
N ALA A 21 -18.71 -24.05 -14.80
CA ALA A 21 -17.34 -24.11 -15.35
C ALA A 21 -16.59 -22.81 -15.09
N ALA A 22 -17.21 -21.65 -15.28
CA ALA A 22 -16.61 -20.34 -15.01
C ALA A 22 -16.17 -20.22 -13.55
N LYS A 23 -17.02 -20.60 -12.59
CA LYS A 23 -16.70 -20.60 -11.15
C LYS A 23 -15.56 -21.56 -10.81
N ALA A 24 -15.57 -22.78 -11.35
CA ALA A 24 -14.51 -23.77 -11.10
C ALA A 24 -13.14 -23.28 -11.64
N LEU A 25 -13.11 -22.72 -12.84
CA LEU A 25 -11.90 -22.16 -13.44
C LEU A 25 -11.41 -20.92 -12.69
N SER A 26 -12.31 -20.05 -12.21
CA SER A 26 -11.95 -18.89 -11.39
C SER A 26 -11.29 -19.31 -10.08
N LEU A 27 -11.88 -20.28 -9.36
CA LEU A 27 -11.31 -20.82 -8.11
C LEU A 27 -9.93 -21.46 -8.36
N ARG A 28 -9.77 -22.19 -9.46
CA ARG A 28 -8.47 -22.75 -9.84
C ARG A 28 -7.44 -21.64 -10.12
N GLY A 29 -7.83 -20.58 -10.81
CA GLY A 29 -6.98 -19.42 -11.07
C GLY A 29 -6.54 -18.73 -9.77
N GLN A 30 -7.43 -18.59 -8.80
CA GLN A 30 -7.11 -18.06 -7.46
C GLN A 30 -6.11 -18.95 -6.74
N SER A 31 -6.32 -20.25 -6.70
CA SER A 31 -5.43 -21.22 -6.06
C SER A 31 -4.01 -21.20 -6.66
N GLU A 32 -3.89 -21.14 -8.00
CA GLU A 32 -2.59 -21.00 -8.67
C GLU A 32 -1.90 -19.67 -8.33
N ASN A 33 -2.67 -18.58 -8.23
CA ASN A 33 -2.14 -17.26 -7.83
C ASN A 33 -1.64 -17.27 -6.38
N ASP A 34 -2.36 -17.90 -5.46
CA ASP A 34 -1.98 -18.00 -4.07
C ASP A 34 -0.72 -18.87 -3.89
N ALA A 35 -0.64 -19.97 -4.65
CA ALA A 35 0.56 -20.82 -4.68
C ALA A 35 1.78 -20.03 -5.20
N MET A 36 1.60 -19.24 -6.25
CA MET A 36 2.66 -18.39 -6.80
C MET A 36 3.11 -17.32 -5.77
N ARG A 37 2.17 -16.63 -5.13
CA ARG A 37 2.47 -15.65 -4.08
C ARG A 37 3.23 -16.27 -2.90
N LYS A 38 2.83 -17.48 -2.49
CA LYS A 38 3.52 -18.21 -1.43
C LYS A 38 4.96 -18.53 -1.83
N ALA A 39 5.19 -19.03 -3.04
CA ALA A 39 6.52 -19.33 -3.54
C ALA A 39 7.40 -18.08 -3.64
N HIS A 40 6.84 -16.94 -4.06
CA HIS A 40 7.57 -15.67 -4.09
C HIS A 40 7.99 -15.21 -2.68
N ARG A 41 7.09 -15.26 -1.70
CA ARG A 41 7.43 -14.90 -0.31
C ARG A 41 8.50 -15.81 0.29
N GLU A 42 8.44 -17.11 -0.01
CA GLU A 42 9.46 -18.07 0.43
C GLU A 42 10.84 -17.71 -0.14
N ALA A 43 10.91 -17.49 -1.46
CA ALA A 43 12.15 -17.08 -2.12
C ALA A 43 12.67 -15.73 -1.62
N ALA A 44 11.80 -14.76 -1.36
CA ALA A 44 12.16 -13.48 -0.77
C ALA A 44 12.73 -13.63 0.64
N ARG A 45 12.14 -14.51 1.45
CA ARG A 45 12.63 -14.82 2.80
C ARG A 45 14.01 -15.43 2.76
N GLU A 46 14.22 -16.46 1.94
CA GLU A 46 15.52 -17.11 1.80
C GLU A 46 16.60 -16.13 1.35
N LEU A 47 16.29 -15.29 0.38
CA LEU A 47 17.18 -14.26 -0.13
C LEU A 47 17.55 -13.23 0.94
N TYR A 48 16.55 -12.77 1.70
CA TYR A 48 16.76 -11.83 2.80
C TYR A 48 17.63 -12.44 3.91
N GLU A 49 17.30 -13.65 4.37
CA GLU A 49 18.03 -14.34 5.41
C GLU A 49 19.50 -14.60 4.99
N GLU A 50 19.74 -15.02 3.75
CA GLU A 50 21.08 -15.27 3.24
C GLU A 50 21.93 -14.00 3.24
N ARG A 51 21.39 -12.89 2.77
CA ARG A 51 22.10 -11.62 2.65
C ARG A 51 22.37 -10.94 3.98
N ASN A 52 21.48 -11.13 4.94
CA ASN A 52 21.54 -10.45 6.22
C ASN A 52 22.14 -11.29 7.37
N LYS A 53 22.67 -12.47 7.09
CA LYS A 53 23.28 -13.37 8.11
C LYS A 53 24.34 -12.72 8.98
N ASN A 54 25.10 -11.75 8.45
CA ASN A 54 26.25 -11.13 9.12
C ASN A 54 26.14 -9.60 9.19
N SER A 55 24.93 -9.06 9.10
CA SER A 55 24.70 -7.63 8.88
C SER A 55 24.72 -6.74 10.12
N SER A 56 24.82 -7.31 11.33
CA SER A 56 24.79 -6.55 12.57
C SER A 56 26.15 -6.38 13.21
N SER A 57 26.59 -5.14 13.37
CA SER A 57 27.66 -4.76 14.30
C SER A 57 27.07 -4.11 15.56
N SER A 58 27.85 -3.92 16.59
CA SER A 58 27.40 -3.28 17.82
C SER A 58 27.05 -1.79 17.65
N SER A 59 27.61 -1.12 16.64
CA SER A 59 27.44 0.32 16.40
C SER A 59 26.48 0.66 15.27
N GLU A 60 26.32 -0.23 14.29
CA GLU A 60 25.55 0.00 13.08
C GLU A 60 24.81 -1.25 12.65
N LEU A 61 23.62 -1.10 12.11
CA LEU A 61 22.82 -2.19 11.59
C LEU A 61 22.63 -2.01 10.08
N TYR A 62 23.15 -2.92 9.31
CA TYR A 62 22.96 -2.95 7.86
C TYR A 62 21.87 -3.94 7.50
N VAL A 63 20.96 -3.53 6.60
CA VAL A 63 19.85 -4.35 6.11
C VAL A 63 19.87 -4.34 4.59
N ASP A 64 20.18 -5.47 4.00
CA ASP A 64 20.25 -5.61 2.55
C ASP A 64 18.89 -6.03 1.98
N LEU A 65 18.26 -5.12 1.26
CA LEU A 65 16.93 -5.25 0.65
C LEU A 65 16.99 -5.26 -0.89
N HIS A 66 18.19 -5.13 -1.49
CA HIS A 66 18.31 -5.06 -2.93
C HIS A 66 17.87 -6.37 -3.60
N GLY A 67 17.13 -6.26 -4.71
CA GLY A 67 16.64 -7.42 -5.46
C GLY A 67 15.37 -8.07 -4.90
N LEU A 68 14.85 -7.62 -3.76
CA LEU A 68 13.52 -7.97 -3.27
C LEU A 68 12.43 -7.26 -4.10
N HIS A 69 11.20 -7.77 -4.01
CA HIS A 69 10.06 -7.02 -4.50
C HIS A 69 9.81 -5.79 -3.60
N PRO A 70 9.36 -4.64 -4.13
CA PRO A 70 9.19 -3.42 -3.34
C PRO A 70 8.33 -3.58 -2.08
N GLU A 71 7.23 -4.33 -2.15
CA GLU A 71 6.34 -4.60 -1.02
C GLU A 71 7.03 -5.43 0.07
N GLU A 72 7.75 -6.48 -0.34
CA GLU A 72 8.51 -7.34 0.57
C GLU A 72 9.65 -6.58 1.26
N ALA A 73 10.35 -5.71 0.50
CA ALA A 73 11.41 -4.88 1.04
C ALA A 73 10.90 -3.92 2.12
N VAL A 74 9.71 -3.35 1.94
CA VAL A 74 9.06 -2.50 2.94
C VAL A 74 8.68 -3.31 4.18
N GLU A 75 8.07 -4.50 4.03
CA GLU A 75 7.70 -5.37 5.16
C GLU A 75 8.92 -5.76 6.02
N TYR A 76 10.04 -6.14 5.38
CA TYR A 76 11.27 -6.47 6.12
C TYR A 76 11.88 -5.27 6.82
N LEU A 77 11.91 -4.11 6.15
CA LEU A 77 12.42 -2.89 6.76
C LEU A 77 11.56 -2.45 7.95
N GLU A 78 10.25 -2.46 7.81
CA GLU A 78 9.31 -2.12 8.89
C GLU A 78 9.57 -2.98 10.12
N LYS A 79 9.68 -4.30 9.95
CA LYS A 79 10.00 -5.21 11.04
C LYS A 79 11.31 -4.84 11.74
N VAL A 80 12.38 -4.60 10.98
CA VAL A 80 13.68 -4.22 11.53
C VAL A 80 13.62 -2.89 12.28
N LEU A 81 12.91 -1.88 11.74
CA LEU A 81 12.75 -0.59 12.40
C LEU A 81 11.95 -0.70 13.70
N LEU A 82 10.89 -1.50 13.72
CA LEU A 82 10.10 -1.76 14.94
C LEU A 82 10.93 -2.49 16.01
N GLU A 83 11.72 -3.49 15.63
CA GLU A 83 12.61 -4.21 16.55
C GLU A 83 13.70 -3.29 17.15
N ASN A 84 14.13 -2.27 16.40
CA ASN A 84 15.19 -1.34 16.80
C ASN A 84 14.68 0.06 17.21
N GLN A 85 13.40 0.25 17.41
CA GLN A 85 12.80 1.56 17.73
C GLN A 85 13.29 2.19 19.04
N ASN A 86 13.90 1.43 19.95
CA ASN A 86 14.48 1.90 21.19
C ASN A 86 16.01 2.03 21.14
N GLU A 87 16.62 1.59 20.05
CA GLU A 87 18.07 1.58 19.87
C GLU A 87 18.56 2.92 19.32
N THR A 88 19.73 3.36 19.78
CA THR A 88 20.34 4.62 19.30
C THR A 88 21.15 4.44 18.02
N ARG A 89 21.44 3.19 17.63
CA ARG A 89 22.21 2.91 16.42
C ARG A 89 21.38 3.16 15.17
N PRO A 90 21.98 3.74 14.13
CA PRO A 90 21.31 3.92 12.86
C PRO A 90 21.09 2.59 12.13
N VAL A 91 20.02 2.50 11.36
CA VAL A 91 19.71 1.38 10.46
C VAL A 91 20.04 1.82 9.04
N TYR A 92 20.95 1.12 8.38
CA TYR A 92 21.32 1.38 6.99
C TYR A 92 20.64 0.37 6.06
N ALA A 93 19.60 0.83 5.34
CA ALA A 93 18.90 0.03 4.35
C ALA A 93 19.59 0.12 2.98
N ILE A 94 20.08 -1.01 2.47
CA ILE A 94 20.69 -1.11 1.14
C ILE A 94 19.60 -1.46 0.15
N THR A 95 19.21 -0.50 -0.71
CA THR A 95 18.12 -0.66 -1.68
C THR A 95 18.63 -0.98 -3.08
N GLY A 96 19.91 -0.71 -3.32
CA GLY A 96 20.51 -0.78 -4.64
C GLY A 96 20.18 0.44 -5.51
N THR A 97 20.93 0.63 -6.56
CA THR A 97 20.84 1.79 -7.47
C THR A 97 19.92 1.59 -8.68
N GLY A 98 19.30 0.41 -8.79
CA GLY A 98 18.38 0.10 -9.89
C GLY A 98 19.05 -0.25 -11.23
N HIS A 99 20.39 -0.34 -11.31
CA HIS A 99 21.12 -0.64 -12.54
C HIS A 99 20.69 -1.95 -13.22
N HIS A 100 20.27 -2.96 -12.44
CA HIS A 100 19.81 -4.25 -12.95
C HIS A 100 18.30 -4.30 -13.26
N SER A 101 17.58 -3.20 -13.05
CA SER A 101 16.15 -3.14 -13.37
C SER A 101 15.97 -2.94 -14.89
N LYS A 102 15.00 -3.64 -15.50
CA LYS A 102 14.70 -3.54 -16.96
C LYS A 102 14.52 -2.11 -17.46
N ASN A 103 14.14 -1.18 -16.59
CA ASN A 103 13.86 0.21 -16.93
C ASN A 103 14.82 1.20 -16.24
N GLY A 104 15.93 0.74 -15.64
CA GLY A 104 16.85 1.59 -14.89
C GLY A 104 16.23 2.29 -13.67
N LYS A 105 15.06 1.84 -13.21
CA LYS A 105 14.33 2.51 -12.12
C LYS A 105 14.55 1.77 -10.80
N ASP A 106 14.99 2.53 -9.79
CA ASP A 106 15.04 2.09 -8.40
C ASP A 106 13.63 1.99 -7.81
N LYS A 107 12.99 0.84 -7.99
CA LYS A 107 11.65 0.58 -7.45
C LYS A 107 11.65 0.34 -5.95
N VAL A 108 12.66 -0.36 -5.45
CA VAL A 108 12.80 -0.70 -4.03
C VAL A 108 13.06 0.56 -3.23
N GLY A 109 14.06 1.36 -3.58
CA GLY A 109 14.36 2.61 -2.90
C GLY A 109 13.20 3.60 -2.95
N LYS A 110 12.46 3.66 -4.08
CA LYS A 110 11.25 4.49 -4.16
C LYS A 110 10.18 4.04 -3.17
N ALA A 111 9.90 2.73 -3.06
CA ALA A 111 8.91 2.20 -2.14
C ALA A 111 9.31 2.47 -0.68
N ILE A 112 10.58 2.26 -0.36
CA ILE A 112 11.12 2.53 0.98
C ILE A 112 11.06 4.02 1.32
N ARG A 113 11.45 4.93 0.42
CA ARG A 113 11.34 6.38 0.64
C ARG A 113 9.89 6.81 0.88
N ASN A 114 8.94 6.25 0.12
CA ASN A 114 7.52 6.53 0.34
C ASN A 114 7.08 6.09 1.73
N PHE A 115 7.42 4.88 2.14
CA PHE A 115 7.13 4.35 3.47
C PHE A 115 7.74 5.22 4.58
N LEU A 116 9.02 5.58 4.48
CA LEU A 116 9.69 6.41 5.48
C LEU A 116 9.06 7.81 5.58
N ASN A 117 8.65 8.40 4.47
CA ASN A 117 7.97 9.70 4.44
C ASN A 117 6.55 9.62 5.03
N GLU A 118 5.80 8.55 4.74
CA GLU A 118 4.45 8.30 5.26
C GLU A 118 4.46 8.21 6.79
N TRP A 119 5.41 7.47 7.34
CA TRP A 119 5.57 7.30 8.80
C TRP A 119 6.47 8.34 9.44
N ARG A 120 6.94 9.34 8.67
CA ARG A 120 7.76 10.46 9.11
C ARG A 120 9.07 10.06 9.79
N TYR A 121 9.69 8.98 9.32
CA TYR A 121 11.03 8.62 9.76
C TYR A 121 12.05 9.67 9.31
N ALA A 122 12.98 10.03 10.19
CA ALA A 122 14.15 10.80 9.81
C ALA A 122 15.17 9.87 9.12
N TYR A 123 15.53 10.19 7.89
CA TYR A 123 16.52 9.42 7.13
C TYR A 123 17.42 10.33 6.28
N ARG A 124 18.59 9.80 5.92
CA ARG A 124 19.53 10.42 5.02
C ARG A 124 19.96 9.44 3.94
N GLU A 125 20.08 9.92 2.72
CA GLU A 125 20.49 9.09 1.59
C GLU A 125 22.02 9.16 1.41
N PHE A 126 22.62 8.01 1.15
CA PHE A 126 24.04 7.83 0.90
C PHE A 126 24.24 7.13 -0.44
N SER A 127 25.32 7.47 -1.12
CA SER A 127 25.69 6.79 -2.36
C SER A 127 26.51 5.53 -2.06
N VAL A 128 26.33 4.52 -2.90
CA VAL A 128 27.14 3.30 -2.80
C VAL A 128 28.58 3.62 -3.17
N PRO A 129 29.57 3.24 -2.33
CA PRO A 129 30.97 3.45 -2.65
C PRO A 129 31.35 2.81 -3.98
N GLY A 130 32.00 3.59 -4.87
CA GLY A 130 32.40 3.12 -6.19
C GLY A 130 31.38 3.28 -7.31
N ASP A 131 30.17 3.74 -7.03
CA ASP A 131 29.22 4.09 -8.08
C ASP A 131 29.59 5.44 -8.71
N ARG A 132 29.95 5.40 -10.00
CA ARG A 132 30.39 6.59 -10.77
C ARG A 132 29.28 7.63 -10.95
N ASN A 133 28.02 7.20 -10.86
CA ASN A 133 26.86 8.06 -11.08
C ASN A 133 26.40 8.78 -9.79
N ASN A 134 27.00 8.48 -8.65
CA ASN A 134 26.70 9.08 -7.35
C ASN A 134 25.20 9.08 -7.00
N VAL A 135 24.50 8.00 -7.38
CA VAL A 135 23.04 7.87 -7.27
C VAL A 135 22.73 6.97 -6.10
N GLY A 136 22.52 7.49 -4.90
CA GLY A 136 21.87 6.83 -3.76
C GLY A 136 22.13 5.32 -3.60
N GLY A 137 21.15 4.63 -3.08
CA GLY A 137 21.18 3.15 -2.93
C GLY A 137 21.37 2.67 -1.50
N ILE A 138 21.67 3.60 -0.57
CA ILE A 138 21.72 3.33 0.87
C ILE A 138 20.95 4.43 1.59
N LEU A 139 20.06 4.05 2.52
CA LEU A 139 19.29 4.95 3.36
C LEU A 139 19.67 4.72 4.82
N GLY A 140 20.24 5.72 5.47
CA GLY A 140 20.52 5.72 6.91
C GLY A 140 19.32 6.28 7.68
N ILE A 141 18.72 5.48 8.53
CA ILE A 141 17.42 5.72 9.15
C ILE A 141 17.58 5.75 10.67
N ASP A 142 16.99 6.75 11.34
CA ASP A 142 16.79 6.71 12.80
C ASP A 142 15.48 6.01 13.12
N ALA A 143 15.58 4.77 13.62
CA ALA A 143 14.42 3.95 13.93
C ALA A 143 13.50 4.53 15.03
N ARG A 144 13.97 5.50 15.84
CA ARG A 144 13.22 6.13 16.93
C ARG A 144 12.37 7.30 16.46
N SER A 145 12.62 7.82 15.25
CA SER A 145 12.11 9.12 14.80
C SER A 145 10.68 9.08 14.26
N TRP A 146 10.08 7.90 14.11
CA TRP A 146 8.76 7.76 13.53
C TRP A 146 7.64 8.42 14.34
N ASP A 147 6.60 8.87 13.65
CA ASP A 147 5.45 9.52 14.26
C ASP A 147 4.48 8.49 14.85
N LYS A 148 4.56 8.28 16.18
CA LYS A 148 3.71 7.33 16.92
C LYS A 148 2.22 7.65 16.84
N SER A 149 1.83 8.89 16.51
CA SER A 149 0.43 9.27 16.35
C SER A 149 -0.22 8.64 15.13
N LEU A 150 0.57 8.18 14.16
CA LEU A 150 0.11 7.51 12.95
C LEU A 150 -0.12 6.00 13.16
N SER A 151 0.26 5.44 14.32
CA SER A 151 -0.01 4.03 14.63
C SER A 151 -1.51 3.77 14.73
N ARG A 152 -1.93 2.51 14.48
CA ARG A 152 -3.35 2.11 14.60
C ARG A 152 -3.96 2.42 15.97
N GLU A 153 -3.15 2.49 17.03
CA GLU A 153 -3.60 2.91 18.35
C GLU A 153 -3.93 4.40 18.37
N GLY A 154 -3.13 5.25 17.71
CA GLY A 154 -3.43 6.67 17.53
C GLY A 154 -4.64 6.91 16.61
N ALA A 155 -4.79 6.13 15.55
CA ALA A 155 -5.95 6.20 14.65
C ALA A 155 -7.25 5.77 15.36
N ASN A 156 -7.21 4.76 16.24
CA ASN A 156 -8.35 4.37 17.06
C ASN A 156 -8.68 5.40 18.15
N ALA A 157 -7.70 6.11 18.68
CA ALA A 157 -7.93 7.21 19.63
C ALA A 157 -8.54 8.44 18.93
N ALA A 158 -8.17 8.70 17.68
CA ALA A 158 -8.79 9.74 16.86
C ALA A 158 -10.19 9.36 16.35
N ALA A 159 -10.46 8.06 16.12
CA ALA A 159 -11.77 7.54 15.76
C ALA A 159 -12.74 7.42 16.94
N ALA A 160 -12.25 7.55 18.18
CA ALA A 160 -13.06 7.60 19.41
C ALA A 160 -13.53 9.02 19.77
N ALA A 161 -13.25 10.03 18.94
CA ALA A 161 -13.96 11.30 19.02
C ALA A 161 -15.41 11.05 18.62
N PRO A 162 -16.42 11.52 19.40
CA PRO A 162 -17.82 11.26 19.09
C PRO A 162 -18.12 11.79 17.69
N GLU A 163 -18.53 10.90 16.80
CA GLU A 163 -19.12 11.32 15.54
C GLU A 163 -20.28 12.26 15.88
N PRO A 164 -20.42 13.41 15.19
CA PRO A 164 -21.64 14.21 15.34
C PRO A 164 -22.81 13.29 15.01
N GLU A 165 -23.75 13.20 15.93
CA GLU A 165 -25.00 12.44 15.78
C GLU A 165 -25.56 12.76 14.40
N LYS A 166 -25.51 11.80 13.49
CA LYS A 166 -26.27 11.88 12.23
C LYS A 166 -27.72 11.80 12.66
N GLU A 167 -28.40 12.94 12.64
CA GLU A 167 -29.86 12.94 12.64
C GLU A 167 -30.30 11.92 11.60
N GLU A 168 -30.90 10.83 12.06
CA GLU A 168 -31.63 9.90 11.18
C GLU A 168 -32.75 10.70 10.53
N VAL A 169 -32.46 11.28 9.38
CA VAL A 169 -33.47 11.87 8.54
C VAL A 169 -34.33 10.69 8.07
N ASP A 170 -35.55 10.61 8.60
CA ASP A 170 -36.55 9.64 8.17
C ASP A 170 -36.85 9.85 6.69
N ILE A 171 -36.09 9.16 5.84
CA ILE A 171 -36.18 9.22 4.37
C ILE A 171 -37.53 8.75 3.88
N LEU A 172 -38.26 7.97 4.71
CA LEU A 172 -39.59 7.45 4.39
C LEU A 172 -40.69 8.54 4.46
N SER A 173 -40.46 9.65 5.20
CA SER A 173 -41.41 10.74 5.31
C SER A 173 -41.37 11.72 4.12
N GLN A 174 -40.31 11.69 3.28
CA GLN A 174 -40.07 12.64 2.18
C GLN A 174 -40.47 12.13 0.79
N GLY A 175 -41.01 10.93 0.65
CA GLY A 175 -41.38 10.34 -0.63
C GLY A 175 -42.82 10.67 -1.05
N HIS A 176 -43.06 11.00 -2.34
CA HIS A 176 -44.40 11.12 -2.91
C HIS A 176 -44.99 9.73 -3.19
N GLU A 177 -46.25 9.52 -2.74
CA GLU A 177 -47.02 8.30 -3.03
C GLU A 177 -47.50 8.30 -4.48
N ILE A 178 -47.17 7.26 -5.23
CA ILE A 178 -47.65 7.03 -6.59
C ILE A 178 -48.44 5.72 -6.62
N GLY A 179 -49.74 5.83 -7.00
CA GLY A 179 -50.60 4.68 -7.06
C GLY A 179 -51.19 4.30 -5.69
N GLN A 180 -51.98 3.24 -5.60
CA GLN A 180 -52.72 2.82 -4.40
C GLN A 180 -51.78 2.39 -3.23
N GLY A 181 -50.94 3.30 -2.73
CA GLY A 181 -50.18 3.15 -1.47
C GLY A 181 -49.06 2.10 -1.46
N LYS A 182 -48.63 1.58 -2.60
CA LYS A 182 -47.63 0.46 -2.64
C LYS A 182 -46.21 0.84 -3.08
N VAL A 183 -46.00 2.05 -3.63
CA VAL A 183 -44.66 2.47 -4.10
C VAL A 183 -44.43 3.95 -3.77
N ARG A 184 -43.35 4.27 -3.08
CA ARG A 184 -42.87 5.64 -2.87
C ARG A 184 -41.64 5.90 -3.73
N LEU A 185 -41.68 6.97 -4.50
CA LEU A 185 -40.56 7.43 -5.33
C LEU A 185 -39.78 8.49 -4.58
N LEU A 186 -38.48 8.20 -4.33
CA LEU A 186 -37.53 9.17 -3.79
C LEU A 186 -36.94 9.97 -4.96
N VAL A 187 -37.38 11.22 -5.11
CA VAL A 187 -36.79 12.14 -6.08
C VAL A 187 -35.57 12.80 -5.42
N ARG A 188 -34.38 12.53 -5.94
CA ARG A 188 -33.15 13.19 -5.52
C ARG A 188 -33.06 14.51 -6.30
N ASP A 189 -33.20 15.63 -5.62
CA ASP A 189 -32.93 16.92 -6.23
C ASP A 189 -31.47 16.99 -6.72
N PRO A 190 -31.25 17.51 -7.94
CA PRO A 190 -29.89 17.74 -8.40
C PRO A 190 -29.20 18.78 -7.50
N PRO A 191 -27.90 18.64 -7.24
CA PRO A 191 -27.18 19.60 -6.41
C PRO A 191 -27.33 20.99 -7.05
N LYS A 192 -27.83 21.97 -6.26
CA LYS A 192 -27.91 23.36 -6.68
C LYS A 192 -26.54 23.83 -7.10
N ALA A 193 -26.36 24.15 -8.39
CA ALA A 193 -25.17 24.79 -8.89
C ALA A 193 -24.96 26.10 -8.11
N ARG A 194 -23.84 26.22 -7.42
CA ARG A 194 -23.39 27.44 -6.77
C ARG A 194 -23.07 28.43 -7.88
N THR A 195 -23.93 29.38 -8.12
CA THR A 195 -23.66 30.54 -8.97
C THR A 195 -22.69 31.45 -8.22
N GLU A 196 -21.41 31.29 -8.51
CA GLU A 196 -20.40 32.32 -8.29
C GLU A 196 -20.56 33.42 -9.35
N ILE A 197 -21.51 34.30 -9.16
CA ILE A 197 -21.53 35.60 -9.84
C ILE A 197 -22.20 36.56 -8.87
N ASP A 198 -21.40 37.15 -7.96
CA ASP A 198 -21.67 38.47 -7.35
C ASP A 198 -20.52 38.83 -6.43
N ASP A 199 -19.41 39.24 -7.00
CA ASP A 199 -18.43 40.12 -6.33
C ASP A 199 -17.45 40.75 -7.33
N LEU A 200 -17.97 41.37 -8.37
CA LEU A 200 -17.18 42.27 -9.22
C LEU A 200 -18.01 43.52 -9.56
N ARG A 201 -18.44 44.23 -8.52
CA ARG A 201 -18.77 45.65 -8.61
C ARG A 201 -18.48 46.31 -7.27
N LEU A 202 -17.42 47.06 -7.24
CA LEU A 202 -17.13 48.26 -6.47
C LEU A 202 -15.64 48.32 -6.05
N ARG A 203 -14.91 48.90 -6.85
CA ARG A 203 -13.79 49.87 -6.75
C ARG A 203 -12.61 49.51 -7.65
#